data_7483d3900ac5c06bf1092abeff30ea5c
#
_entry.id   7483d3900ac5c06bf1092abeff30ea5c
#
_cell.length_a   1.000
_cell.length_b   1.000
_cell.length_c   1.000
_cell.angle_alpha   90.00
_cell.angle_beta   90.00
_cell.angle_gamma   90.00
#
_symmetry.space_group_name_H-M   'P 1'
#
loop_
_entity.id
_entity.type
_entity.pdbx_description
1 polymer ?
#
loop_
_entity_poly.entity_id
_entity_poly.type
_entity_poly.pdbx_seq_one_letter_code
_entity_poly.pdbx_strand_id
1 'polypeptide(L)'
;MFSSTSSFKTEIKVIAMALIVLVACEMIVRVFEKRLSVDAKMPELSKRLAEGQGRLVLVLGNSLVRDGVDPNILEAEMRAQGVGPVHIERAYMMNTIVNDWYYAFKHHFVDAGRLPGVLVICFSNNHLDDALIQRPLVARYYSGPRDIPQIFSEDVKDFDGRVEFLLSAWSASFTHRTNVERRALDTVIPHYRESATRINNALIDEAIKRAHDYQPTYRRLEQFIRMAENHGVRVVLVAMPVESPYEINPQIKRVVETTGASFIDSRSTEGLSKESFVDGMHMNRDGAAIYSQALARQLAGYLKLVNSK
;
A
#
# COMPACT_ATOMS: atom_id res chain seq x y z
N MET A 1 -36.52 50.22 -15.52
CA MET A 1 -35.74 49.24 -16.33
C MET A 1 -34.33 49.19 -15.72
N PHE A 2 -34.06 48.25 -14.83
CA PHE A 2 -32.79 48.18 -14.11
C PHE A 2 -31.78 47.43 -14.96
N SER A 3 -30.59 48.00 -15.04
CA SER A 3 -29.43 47.53 -15.80
C SER A 3 -28.90 46.19 -15.26
N SER A 4 -29.33 45.06 -15.82
CA SER A 4 -28.87 43.69 -15.44
C SER A 4 -27.50 43.30 -16.01
N THR A 5 -26.94 44.13 -16.89
CA THR A 5 -25.68 43.84 -17.61
C THR A 5 -24.41 44.05 -16.78
N SER A 6 -24.45 44.90 -15.75
CA SER A 6 -23.30 45.16 -14.86
C SER A 6 -23.04 44.02 -13.89
N SER A 7 -24.09 43.39 -13.34
CA SER A 7 -24.00 42.25 -12.42
C SER A 7 -23.39 41.02 -13.10
N PHE A 8 -23.86 40.65 -14.29
CA PHE A 8 -23.40 39.50 -15.03
C PHE A 8 -21.89 39.51 -15.37
N LYS A 9 -21.36 40.68 -15.78
CA LYS A 9 -19.91 40.82 -16.01
C LYS A 9 -19.08 40.64 -14.74
N THR A 10 -19.59 41.08 -13.58
CA THR A 10 -18.92 40.91 -12.28
C THR A 10 -18.96 39.43 -11.86
N GLU A 11 -20.07 38.75 -12.04
CA GLU A 11 -20.21 37.32 -11.73
C GLU A 11 -19.29 36.48 -12.59
N ILE A 12 -19.17 36.74 -13.89
CA ILE A 12 -18.19 36.05 -14.76
C ILE A 12 -16.76 36.28 -14.29
N LYS A 13 -16.38 37.48 -13.87
CA LYS A 13 -15.04 37.74 -13.35
C LYS A 13 -14.75 36.95 -12.06
N VAL A 14 -15.73 36.89 -11.16
CA VAL A 14 -15.59 36.11 -9.91
C VAL A 14 -15.44 34.63 -10.22
N ILE A 15 -16.25 34.06 -11.12
CA ILE A 15 -16.15 32.68 -11.54
C ILE A 15 -14.80 32.40 -12.21
N ALA A 16 -14.37 33.27 -13.11
CA ALA A 16 -13.07 33.14 -13.78
C ALA A 16 -11.91 33.20 -12.78
N MET A 17 -11.96 34.12 -11.81
CA MET A 17 -10.96 34.20 -10.75
C MET A 17 -10.93 32.92 -9.91
N ALA A 18 -12.09 32.42 -9.50
CA ALA A 18 -12.19 31.14 -8.75
C ALA A 18 -11.60 29.96 -9.54
N LEU A 19 -11.90 29.86 -10.82
CA LEU A 19 -11.33 28.83 -11.70
C LEU A 19 -9.81 28.95 -11.82
N ILE A 20 -9.26 30.16 -11.96
CA ILE A 20 -7.82 30.40 -12.00
C ILE A 20 -7.17 29.93 -10.69
N VAL A 21 -7.75 30.27 -9.54
CA VAL A 21 -7.24 29.83 -8.23
C VAL A 21 -7.28 28.31 -8.10
N LEU A 22 -8.38 27.67 -8.51
CA LEU A 22 -8.50 26.20 -8.48
C LEU A 22 -7.45 25.52 -9.36
N VAL A 23 -7.25 26.03 -10.58
CA VAL A 23 -6.22 25.51 -11.49
C VAL A 23 -4.82 25.72 -10.91
N ALA A 24 -4.54 26.89 -10.34
CA ALA A 24 -3.24 27.15 -9.70
C ALA A 24 -2.99 26.21 -8.52
N CYS A 25 -3.98 25.99 -7.65
CA CYS A 25 -3.88 25.02 -6.55
C CYS A 25 -3.62 23.60 -7.08
N GLU A 26 -4.36 23.17 -8.10
CA GLU A 26 -4.16 21.84 -8.72
C GLU A 26 -2.74 21.69 -9.27
N MET A 27 -2.24 22.70 -9.98
CA MET A 27 -0.86 22.66 -10.53
C MET A 27 0.20 22.63 -9.43
N ILE A 28 0.02 23.39 -8.36
CA ILE A 28 0.92 23.38 -7.21
C ILE A 28 0.95 21.97 -6.59
N VAL A 29 -0.21 21.37 -6.31
CA VAL A 29 -0.30 20.05 -5.70
C VAL A 29 0.35 19.01 -6.63
N ARG A 30 0.11 19.04 -7.94
CA ARG A 30 0.75 18.12 -8.91
C ARG A 30 2.27 18.23 -8.92
N VAL A 31 2.83 19.42 -8.84
CA VAL A 31 4.29 19.63 -8.78
C VAL A 31 4.89 19.01 -7.51
N PHE A 32 4.17 19.09 -6.40
CA PHE A 32 4.64 18.57 -5.12
C PHE A 32 4.16 17.14 -4.81
N GLU A 33 3.38 16.51 -5.68
CA GLU A 33 2.71 15.22 -5.44
C GLU A 33 3.67 14.12 -4.96
N LYS A 34 4.85 14.00 -5.59
CA LYS A 34 5.89 13.03 -5.18
C LYS A 34 6.51 13.31 -3.80
N ARG A 35 6.35 14.54 -3.28
CA ARG A 35 6.76 14.89 -1.91
C ARG A 35 5.61 14.71 -0.92
N LEU A 36 4.38 14.75 -1.40
CA LEU A 36 3.18 14.60 -0.57
C LEU A 36 2.85 13.12 -0.33
N SER A 37 3.11 12.27 -1.32
CA SER A 37 2.83 10.84 -1.23
C SER A 37 3.97 10.00 -1.80
N VAL A 38 4.29 8.92 -1.10
CA VAL A 38 5.22 7.88 -1.58
C VAL A 38 4.61 7.08 -2.73
N ASP A 39 3.28 7.03 -2.78
CA ASP A 39 2.51 6.26 -3.76
C ASP A 39 2.72 6.79 -5.19
N ALA A 40 2.93 8.11 -5.32
CA ALA A 40 3.28 8.75 -6.59
C ALA A 40 4.63 8.30 -7.18
N LYS A 41 5.45 7.55 -6.42
CA LYS A 41 6.75 7.02 -6.85
C LYS A 41 6.67 5.58 -7.38
N MET A 42 5.51 4.95 -7.32
CA MET A 42 5.33 3.56 -7.74
C MET A 42 5.75 3.30 -9.20
N PRO A 43 5.47 4.20 -10.19
CA PRO A 43 5.95 4.02 -11.55
C PRO A 43 7.48 3.99 -11.67
N GLU A 44 8.18 4.78 -10.86
CA GLU A 44 9.66 4.82 -10.84
C GLU A 44 10.23 3.55 -10.20
N LEU A 45 9.61 3.08 -9.12
CA LEU A 45 9.97 1.83 -8.45
C LEU A 45 9.84 0.65 -9.42
N SER A 46 8.73 0.54 -10.14
CA SER A 46 8.52 -0.55 -11.10
C SER A 46 9.53 -0.53 -12.26
N LYS A 47 10.00 0.66 -12.68
CA LYS A 47 11.08 0.79 -13.66
C LYS A 47 12.42 0.30 -13.11
N ARG A 48 12.80 0.75 -11.89
CA ARG A 48 14.06 0.30 -11.25
C ARG A 48 14.07 -1.22 -11.07
N LEU A 49 12.94 -1.82 -10.67
CA LEU A 49 12.84 -3.26 -10.59
C LEU A 49 13.14 -3.91 -11.94
N ALA A 50 12.53 -3.43 -13.03
CA ALA A 50 12.72 -3.99 -14.37
C ALA A 50 14.13 -3.78 -14.93
N GLU A 51 14.85 -2.75 -14.48
CA GLU A 51 16.23 -2.44 -14.85
C GLU A 51 17.26 -3.24 -14.02
N GLY A 52 16.81 -3.91 -12.95
CA GLY A 52 17.65 -4.70 -12.06
C GLY A 52 18.25 -5.92 -12.77
N GLN A 53 19.40 -6.36 -12.27
CA GLN A 53 20.09 -7.54 -12.80
C GLN A 53 19.90 -8.75 -11.89
N GLY A 54 19.87 -9.94 -12.47
CA GLY A 54 19.68 -11.18 -11.76
C GLY A 54 18.21 -11.51 -11.50
N ARG A 55 17.93 -12.10 -10.34
CA ARG A 55 16.57 -12.44 -9.97
C ARG A 55 15.86 -11.23 -9.37
N LEU A 56 14.79 -10.80 -10.01
CA LEU A 56 13.98 -9.66 -9.58
C LEU A 56 13.03 -10.09 -8.46
N VAL A 57 13.14 -9.48 -7.29
CA VAL A 57 12.30 -9.72 -6.12
C VAL A 57 11.60 -8.43 -5.72
N LEU A 58 10.28 -8.45 -5.66
CA LEU A 58 9.48 -7.35 -5.16
C LEU A 58 8.97 -7.69 -3.76
N VAL A 59 9.35 -6.90 -2.76
CA VAL A 59 8.77 -6.97 -1.41
C VAL A 59 7.66 -5.94 -1.32
N LEU A 60 6.44 -6.40 -1.10
CA LEU A 60 5.23 -5.58 -1.15
C LEU A 60 4.49 -5.61 0.19
N GLY A 61 3.97 -4.46 0.62
CA GLY A 61 3.14 -4.34 1.81
C GLY A 61 2.84 -2.88 2.15
N ASN A 62 2.64 -2.61 3.43
CA ASN A 62 2.33 -1.27 3.92
C ASN A 62 3.49 -0.64 4.73
N SER A 63 3.17 0.20 5.72
CA SER A 63 4.17 0.83 6.59
C SER A 63 5.06 -0.16 7.32
N LEU A 64 4.60 -1.38 7.60
CA LEU A 64 5.44 -2.41 8.22
C LEU A 64 6.62 -2.80 7.32
N VAL A 65 6.39 -2.90 6.01
CA VAL A 65 7.46 -3.13 5.02
C VAL A 65 8.41 -1.95 4.95
N ARG A 66 7.87 -0.71 4.99
CA ARG A 66 8.71 0.50 5.01
C ARG A 66 9.71 0.47 6.17
N ASP A 67 9.22 0.13 7.35
CA ASP A 67 9.99 0.26 8.58
C ASP A 67 10.71 -1.04 8.99
N GLY A 68 10.27 -2.20 8.49
CA GLY A 68 10.83 -3.49 8.87
C GLY A 68 11.78 -4.12 7.85
N VAL A 69 11.75 -3.70 6.58
CA VAL A 69 12.53 -4.35 5.52
C VAL A 69 13.55 -3.40 4.91
N ASP A 70 14.83 -3.74 4.99
CA ASP A 70 15.91 -3.04 4.29
C ASP A 70 16.38 -3.88 3.09
N PRO A 71 16.12 -3.42 1.83
CA PRO A 71 16.51 -4.16 0.62
C PRO A 71 18.01 -4.43 0.53
N ASN A 72 18.85 -3.50 0.98
CA ASN A 72 20.31 -3.65 0.91
C ASN A 72 20.80 -4.78 1.84
N ILE A 73 20.23 -4.86 3.06
CA ILE A 73 20.54 -5.93 4.00
C ILE A 73 20.03 -7.27 3.44
N LEU A 74 18.82 -7.30 2.87
CA LEU A 74 18.29 -8.50 2.23
C LEU A 74 19.21 -9.00 1.11
N GLU A 75 19.61 -8.13 0.19
CA GLU A 75 20.50 -8.49 -0.93
C GLU A 75 21.86 -8.98 -0.45
N ALA A 76 22.48 -8.29 0.50
CA ALA A 76 23.77 -8.66 1.05
C ALA A 76 23.73 -10.05 1.73
N GLU A 77 22.72 -10.28 2.57
CA GLU A 77 22.56 -11.54 3.31
C GLU A 77 22.21 -12.69 2.34
N MET A 78 21.32 -12.49 1.37
CA MET A 78 21.01 -13.51 0.36
C MET A 78 22.23 -13.90 -0.46
N ARG A 79 23.09 -12.94 -0.79
CA ARG A 79 24.36 -13.20 -1.48
C ARG A 79 25.30 -14.02 -0.57
N ALA A 80 25.40 -13.67 0.70
CA ALA A 80 26.17 -14.42 1.69
C ALA A 80 25.66 -15.87 1.85
N GLN A 81 24.36 -16.07 1.70
CA GLN A 81 23.72 -17.39 1.69
C GLN A 81 23.93 -18.14 0.38
N GLY A 82 24.68 -17.62 -0.59
CA GLY A 82 24.94 -18.29 -1.88
C GLY A 82 23.75 -18.31 -2.84
N VAL A 83 22.78 -17.44 -2.66
CA VAL A 83 21.78 -17.13 -3.70
C VAL A 83 22.48 -16.25 -4.74
N GLY A 84 22.39 -16.60 -6.02
CA GLY A 84 22.99 -15.83 -7.10
C GLY A 84 22.54 -14.36 -7.11
N PRO A 85 22.91 -13.57 -8.12
CA PRO A 85 22.55 -12.16 -8.16
C PRO A 85 21.03 -11.98 -8.00
N VAL A 86 20.63 -11.18 -7.01
CA VAL A 86 19.25 -10.75 -6.73
C VAL A 86 19.20 -9.23 -6.77
N HIS A 87 18.11 -8.70 -7.29
CA HIS A 87 17.76 -7.29 -7.19
C HIS A 87 16.42 -7.16 -6.47
N ILE A 88 16.41 -6.45 -5.35
CA ILE A 88 15.26 -6.34 -4.47
C ILE A 88 14.74 -4.91 -4.47
N GLU A 89 13.52 -4.72 -4.88
CA GLU A 89 12.79 -3.47 -4.68
C GLU A 89 11.71 -3.63 -3.62
N ARG A 90 11.50 -2.57 -2.87
CA ARG A 90 10.52 -2.51 -1.79
C ARG A 90 9.38 -1.56 -2.15
N ALA A 91 8.20 -2.11 -2.41
CA ALA A 91 6.96 -1.37 -2.62
C ALA A 91 6.16 -1.32 -1.32
N TYR A 92 5.95 -0.13 -0.79
CA TYR A 92 5.12 0.06 0.40
C TYR A 92 4.12 1.18 0.21
N MET A 93 2.92 0.94 0.66
CA MET A 93 1.77 1.83 0.53
C MET A 93 1.18 2.08 1.91
N MET A 94 1.10 3.35 2.31
CA MET A 94 0.73 3.70 3.68
C MET A 94 -0.75 3.44 3.97
N ASN A 95 -1.04 2.79 5.10
CA ASN A 95 -2.42 2.47 5.55
C ASN A 95 -3.24 1.69 4.53
N THR A 96 -2.62 0.76 3.81
CA THR A 96 -3.25 -0.06 2.78
C THR A 96 -3.27 -1.53 3.15
N ILE A 97 -4.09 -2.28 2.44
CA ILE A 97 -4.36 -3.70 2.62
C ILE A 97 -4.31 -4.42 1.27
N VAL A 98 -4.54 -5.71 1.27
CA VAL A 98 -4.45 -6.57 0.08
C VAL A 98 -5.31 -6.08 -1.10
N ASN A 99 -6.47 -5.47 -0.83
CA ASN A 99 -7.34 -4.94 -1.87
C ASN A 99 -6.66 -3.81 -2.67
N ASP A 100 -5.93 -2.92 -1.99
CA ASP A 100 -5.16 -1.84 -2.62
C ASP A 100 -3.93 -2.40 -3.35
N TRP A 101 -3.23 -3.36 -2.73
CA TRP A 101 -2.02 -3.97 -3.28
C TRP A 101 -2.29 -4.72 -4.58
N TYR A 102 -3.45 -5.36 -4.70
CA TYR A 102 -3.90 -6.02 -5.93
C TYR A 102 -3.92 -5.04 -7.11
N TYR A 103 -4.56 -3.88 -6.96
CA TYR A 103 -4.63 -2.88 -8.02
C TYR A 103 -3.27 -2.26 -8.31
N ALA A 104 -2.48 -1.95 -7.29
CA ALA A 104 -1.15 -1.40 -7.46
C ALA A 104 -0.23 -2.37 -8.23
N PHE A 105 -0.24 -3.65 -7.88
CA PHE A 105 0.54 -4.66 -8.58
C PHE A 105 0.05 -4.85 -10.02
N LYS A 106 -1.26 -4.98 -10.21
CA LYS A 106 -1.85 -5.09 -11.54
C LYS A 106 -1.43 -3.94 -12.44
N HIS A 107 -1.62 -2.71 -12.00
CA HIS A 107 -1.37 -1.52 -12.82
C HIS A 107 0.12 -1.28 -13.10
N HIS A 108 0.98 -1.36 -12.07
CA HIS A 108 2.39 -0.96 -12.20
C HIS A 108 3.32 -2.08 -12.65
N PHE A 109 2.93 -3.33 -12.49
CA PHE A 109 3.79 -4.47 -12.81
C PHE A 109 3.19 -5.33 -13.92
N VAL A 110 1.94 -5.78 -13.79
CA VAL A 110 1.31 -6.65 -14.80
C VAL A 110 1.03 -5.87 -16.09
N ASP A 111 0.21 -4.82 -16.01
CA ASP A 111 -0.20 -4.04 -17.19
C ASP A 111 0.99 -3.28 -17.81
N ALA A 112 2.01 -2.98 -17.02
CA ALA A 112 3.24 -2.34 -17.49
C ALA A 112 4.28 -3.32 -18.05
N GLY A 113 4.06 -4.64 -17.94
CA GLY A 113 5.01 -5.66 -18.38
C GLY A 113 6.34 -5.67 -17.59
N ARG A 114 6.32 -5.27 -16.30
CA ARG A 114 7.52 -5.14 -15.44
C ARG A 114 7.45 -6.11 -14.27
N LEU A 115 7.35 -7.37 -14.59
CA LEU A 115 7.09 -8.42 -13.62
C LEU A 115 8.33 -8.79 -12.80
N PRO A 116 8.22 -8.93 -11.47
CA PRO A 116 9.25 -9.59 -10.67
C PRO A 116 9.26 -11.10 -10.97
N GLY A 117 10.39 -11.76 -10.71
CA GLY A 117 10.42 -13.23 -10.69
C GLY A 117 9.80 -13.81 -9.41
N VAL A 118 9.84 -13.01 -8.32
CA VAL A 118 9.25 -13.37 -7.03
C VAL A 118 8.57 -12.15 -6.42
N LEU A 119 7.34 -12.32 -5.99
CA LEU A 119 6.55 -11.35 -5.22
C LEU A 119 6.47 -11.83 -3.77
N VAL A 120 7.03 -11.05 -2.85
CA VAL A 120 6.96 -11.30 -1.41
C VAL A 120 5.92 -10.36 -0.83
N ILE A 121 4.78 -10.88 -0.40
CA ILE A 121 3.70 -10.11 0.23
C ILE A 121 3.85 -10.19 1.73
N CYS A 122 4.23 -9.08 2.36
CA CYS A 122 4.43 -8.98 3.79
C CYS A 122 3.18 -8.42 4.48
N PHE A 123 2.71 -9.12 5.51
CA PHE A 123 1.46 -8.75 6.20
C PHE A 123 1.54 -9.00 7.71
N SER A 124 0.63 -8.40 8.46
CA SER A 124 0.30 -8.76 9.85
C SER A 124 -1.22 -8.60 10.07
N ASN A 125 -1.71 -9.18 11.14
CA ASN A 125 -3.13 -9.06 11.54
C ASN A 125 -4.10 -9.27 10.35
N ASN A 126 -4.95 -8.28 10.10
CA ASN A 126 -6.03 -8.31 9.11
C ASN A 126 -5.67 -7.69 7.75
N HIS A 127 -4.39 -7.49 7.46
CA HIS A 127 -3.98 -6.85 6.19
C HIS A 127 -4.34 -7.65 4.94
N LEU A 128 -4.65 -8.94 5.08
CA LEU A 128 -5.07 -9.80 3.98
C LEU A 128 -6.58 -9.99 3.87
N ASP A 129 -7.36 -9.41 4.80
CA ASP A 129 -8.81 -9.50 4.77
C ASP A 129 -9.39 -8.68 3.62
N ASP A 130 -10.50 -9.17 3.05
CA ASP A 130 -11.28 -8.38 2.11
C ASP A 130 -11.91 -7.19 2.84
N ALA A 131 -11.51 -5.98 2.50
CA ALA A 131 -12.06 -4.76 3.07
C ALA A 131 -12.13 -3.65 2.02
N LEU A 132 -12.67 -2.49 2.39
CA LEU A 132 -12.80 -1.37 1.47
C LEU A 132 -11.44 -0.84 1.03
N ILE A 133 -11.30 -0.58 -0.25
CA ILE A 133 -10.11 0.06 -0.83
C ILE A 133 -9.95 1.51 -0.35
N GLN A 134 -8.71 1.98 -0.34
CA GLN A 134 -8.40 3.41 -0.18
C GLN A 134 -8.72 4.16 -1.49
N ARG A 135 -10.02 4.45 -1.71
CA ARG A 135 -10.55 5.00 -2.97
C ARG A 135 -9.69 6.11 -3.58
N PRO A 136 -9.27 7.17 -2.83
CA PRO A 136 -8.46 8.23 -3.41
C PRO A 136 -7.09 7.75 -3.91
N LEU A 137 -6.44 6.83 -3.18
CA LEU A 137 -5.12 6.31 -3.55
C LEU A 137 -5.22 5.35 -4.74
N VAL A 138 -6.18 4.43 -4.71
CA VAL A 138 -6.43 3.50 -5.82
C VAL A 138 -6.76 4.26 -7.08
N ALA A 139 -7.67 5.24 -7.02
CA ALA A 139 -8.05 6.04 -8.16
C ALA A 139 -6.88 6.83 -8.77
N ARG A 140 -6.02 7.38 -7.92
CA ARG A 140 -4.95 8.28 -8.36
C ARG A 140 -3.67 7.57 -8.74
N TYR A 141 -3.30 6.50 -8.01
CA TYR A 141 -1.97 5.91 -8.09
C TYR A 141 -1.95 4.43 -8.45
N TYR A 142 -3.01 3.67 -8.16
CA TYR A 142 -2.94 2.20 -8.23
C TYR A 142 -3.80 1.59 -9.33
N SER A 143 -4.58 2.39 -10.06
CA SER A 143 -5.41 1.89 -11.14
C SER A 143 -5.36 2.78 -12.37
N GLY A 144 -5.75 2.20 -13.50
CA GLY A 144 -5.94 2.91 -14.76
C GLY A 144 -7.40 2.91 -15.21
N PRO A 145 -7.71 3.61 -16.30
CA PRO A 145 -9.10 3.66 -16.84
C PRO A 145 -9.69 2.27 -17.13
N ARG A 146 -8.86 1.28 -17.44
CA ARG A 146 -9.29 -0.11 -17.74
C ARG A 146 -9.77 -0.85 -16.50
N ASP A 147 -9.37 -0.41 -15.30
CA ASP A 147 -9.73 -1.04 -14.04
C ASP A 147 -11.07 -0.55 -13.49
N ILE A 148 -11.57 0.62 -13.98
CA ILE A 148 -12.80 1.26 -13.48
C ILE A 148 -14.01 0.33 -13.49
N PRO A 149 -14.30 -0.45 -14.56
CA PRO A 149 -15.44 -1.36 -14.54
C PRO A 149 -15.35 -2.41 -13.42
N GLN A 150 -14.18 -3.00 -13.21
CA GLN A 150 -13.96 -3.95 -12.13
C GLN A 150 -14.10 -3.30 -10.76
N ILE A 151 -13.46 -2.13 -10.55
CA ILE A 151 -13.53 -1.39 -9.29
C ILE A 151 -14.99 -1.04 -8.94
N PHE A 152 -15.76 -0.58 -9.91
CA PHE A 152 -17.16 -0.20 -9.68
C PHE A 152 -18.11 -1.40 -9.49
N SER A 153 -17.76 -2.56 -10.00
CA SER A 153 -18.55 -3.78 -9.78
C SER A 153 -18.19 -4.48 -8.47
N GLU A 154 -16.93 -4.45 -8.05
CA GLU A 154 -16.45 -5.22 -6.90
C GLU A 154 -16.29 -4.39 -5.62
N ASP A 155 -15.69 -3.19 -5.71
CA ASP A 155 -15.21 -2.44 -4.55
C ASP A 155 -15.95 -1.13 -4.27
N VAL A 156 -16.48 -0.44 -5.30
CA VAL A 156 -17.13 0.87 -5.16
C VAL A 156 -18.53 0.82 -5.78
N LYS A 157 -19.49 0.34 -5.00
CA LYS A 157 -20.86 0.10 -5.49
C LYS A 157 -21.79 1.31 -5.34
N ASP A 158 -21.54 2.15 -4.34
CA ASP A 158 -22.34 3.32 -4.05
C ASP A 158 -22.01 4.51 -4.97
N PHE A 159 -22.99 5.36 -5.22
CA PHE A 159 -22.85 6.50 -6.14
C PHE A 159 -21.83 7.52 -5.64
N ASP A 160 -21.85 7.86 -4.35
CA ASP A 160 -20.96 8.86 -3.77
C ASP A 160 -19.50 8.39 -3.83
N GLY A 161 -19.26 7.12 -3.55
CA GLY A 161 -17.95 6.50 -3.70
C GLY A 161 -17.42 6.52 -5.13
N ARG A 162 -18.30 6.31 -6.13
CA ARG A 162 -17.90 6.42 -7.55
C ARG A 162 -17.55 7.85 -7.94
N VAL A 163 -18.31 8.83 -7.45
CA VAL A 163 -18.01 10.25 -7.67
C VAL A 163 -16.68 10.62 -7.00
N GLU A 164 -16.47 10.22 -5.74
CA GLU A 164 -15.20 10.41 -5.05
C GLU A 164 -14.04 9.79 -5.80
N PHE A 165 -14.20 8.55 -6.29
CA PHE A 165 -13.19 7.83 -7.06
C PHE A 165 -12.79 8.60 -8.33
N LEU A 166 -13.77 9.03 -9.13
CA LEU A 166 -13.53 9.76 -10.37
C LEU A 166 -12.87 11.13 -10.12
N LEU A 167 -13.34 11.87 -9.11
CA LEU A 167 -12.73 13.14 -8.72
C LEU A 167 -11.29 12.96 -8.26
N SER A 168 -11.01 11.89 -7.50
CA SER A 168 -9.65 11.57 -7.06
C SER A 168 -8.74 11.17 -8.22
N ALA A 169 -9.23 10.41 -9.18
CA ALA A 169 -8.46 10.04 -10.37
C ALA A 169 -8.04 11.27 -11.18
N TRP A 170 -8.93 12.27 -11.26
CA TRP A 170 -8.71 13.47 -12.07
C TRP A 170 -7.94 14.59 -11.36
N SER A 171 -8.19 14.84 -10.07
CA SER A 171 -7.65 15.95 -9.30
C SER A 171 -6.71 15.49 -8.19
N ALA A 172 -5.45 15.92 -8.25
CA ALA A 172 -4.47 15.73 -7.19
C ALA A 172 -4.85 16.48 -5.91
N SER A 173 -5.37 17.70 -6.05
CA SER A 173 -5.85 18.50 -4.91
C SER A 173 -6.98 17.79 -4.18
N PHE A 174 -7.90 17.16 -4.90
CA PHE A 174 -8.99 16.41 -4.29
C PHE A 174 -8.49 15.15 -3.60
N THR A 175 -7.54 14.43 -4.19
CA THR A 175 -6.91 13.24 -3.59
C THR A 175 -6.21 13.59 -2.28
N HIS A 176 -5.51 14.70 -2.25
CA HIS A 176 -4.73 15.12 -1.08
C HIS A 176 -5.49 16.05 -0.10
N ARG A 177 -6.78 16.30 -0.33
CA ARG A 177 -7.57 17.24 0.49
C ARG A 177 -7.46 17.01 2.00
N THR A 178 -7.60 15.77 2.42
CA THR A 178 -7.51 15.39 3.84
C THR A 178 -6.09 15.58 4.40
N ASN A 179 -5.06 15.35 3.59
CA ASN A 179 -3.67 15.57 4.02
C ASN A 179 -3.35 17.06 4.14
N VAL A 180 -3.87 17.88 3.23
CA VAL A 180 -3.71 19.34 3.25
C VAL A 180 -4.49 19.92 4.43
N GLU A 181 -5.73 19.51 4.62
CA GLU A 181 -6.58 19.91 5.75
C GLU A 181 -5.91 19.58 7.08
N ARG A 182 -5.47 18.34 7.26
CA ARG A 182 -4.78 17.92 8.48
C ARG A 182 -3.54 18.76 8.77
N ARG A 183 -2.71 19.06 7.76
CA ARG A 183 -1.52 19.89 7.93
C ARG A 183 -1.89 21.35 8.29
N ALA A 184 -2.93 21.88 7.66
CA ALA A 184 -3.43 23.21 8.00
C ALA A 184 -3.93 23.25 9.45
N LEU A 185 -4.72 22.25 9.87
CA LEU A 185 -5.23 22.15 11.24
C LEU A 185 -4.10 21.93 12.26
N ASP A 186 -3.10 21.11 11.94
CA ASP A 186 -1.88 20.93 12.77
C ASP A 186 -1.12 22.25 12.98
N THR A 187 -1.20 23.16 11.99
CA THR A 187 -0.50 24.46 12.06
C THR A 187 -1.29 25.50 12.85
N VAL A 188 -2.61 25.45 12.77
CA VAL A 188 -3.51 26.48 13.34
C VAL A 188 -4.01 26.09 14.74
N ILE A 189 -4.21 24.80 14.99
CA ILE A 189 -4.78 24.30 16.26
C ILE A 189 -3.68 23.63 17.08
N PRO A 190 -3.29 24.17 18.24
CA PRO A 190 -2.36 23.53 19.14
C PRO A 190 -2.82 22.13 19.55
N HIS A 191 -1.90 21.16 19.54
CA HIS A 191 -2.18 19.76 19.91
C HIS A 191 -3.24 19.05 19.07
N TYR A 192 -3.55 19.55 17.86
CA TYR A 192 -4.55 18.93 16.97
C TYR A 192 -4.22 17.45 16.71
N ARG A 193 -2.97 17.14 16.37
CA ARG A 193 -2.52 15.78 16.06
C ARG A 193 -2.76 14.82 17.22
N GLU A 194 -2.42 15.22 18.44
CA GLU A 194 -2.62 14.38 19.63
C GLU A 194 -4.10 14.13 19.90
N SER A 195 -4.93 15.14 19.75
CA SER A 195 -6.38 15.05 19.93
C SER A 195 -7.03 14.19 18.85
N ALA A 196 -6.66 14.38 17.58
CA ALA A 196 -7.13 13.57 16.47
C ALA A 196 -6.73 12.10 16.61
N THR A 197 -5.50 11.82 17.05
CA THR A 197 -5.03 10.46 17.32
C THR A 197 -5.83 9.79 18.43
N ARG A 198 -6.11 10.50 19.53
CA ARG A 198 -6.94 9.96 20.64
C ARG A 198 -8.35 9.62 20.20
N ILE A 199 -8.98 10.52 19.42
CA ILE A 199 -10.34 10.28 18.89
C ILE A 199 -10.32 9.07 17.93
N ASN A 200 -9.35 9.00 17.03
CA ASN A 200 -9.25 7.90 16.08
C ASN A 200 -9.05 6.56 16.78
N ASN A 201 -8.19 6.49 17.79
CA ASN A 201 -7.98 5.26 18.56
C ASN A 201 -9.26 4.84 19.30
N ALA A 202 -10.01 5.79 19.89
CA ALA A 202 -11.28 5.48 20.54
C ALA A 202 -12.32 4.95 19.54
N LEU A 203 -12.38 5.50 18.31
CA LEU A 203 -13.26 5.00 17.26
C LEU A 203 -12.87 3.61 16.77
N ILE A 204 -11.57 3.32 16.69
CA ILE A 204 -11.05 1.99 16.34
C ILE A 204 -11.44 0.98 17.43
N ASP A 205 -11.24 1.31 18.70
CA ASP A 205 -11.62 0.43 19.83
C ASP A 205 -13.11 0.13 19.83
N GLU A 206 -13.94 1.13 19.51
CA GLU A 206 -15.39 0.95 19.41
C GLU A 206 -15.79 0.09 18.20
N ALA A 207 -15.11 0.28 17.05
CA ALA A 207 -15.30 -0.53 15.85
C ALA A 207 -14.90 -2.01 16.10
N ILE A 208 -13.79 -2.24 16.79
CA ILE A 208 -13.34 -3.59 17.19
C ILE A 208 -14.38 -4.26 18.11
N LYS A 209 -14.93 -3.54 19.08
CA LYS A 209 -15.98 -4.06 19.97
C LYS A 209 -17.25 -4.44 19.21
N ARG A 210 -17.61 -3.71 18.16
CA ARG A 210 -18.78 -3.99 17.32
C ARG A 210 -18.54 -5.13 16.31
N ALA A 211 -17.29 -5.43 15.99
CA ALA A 211 -16.91 -6.43 14.99
C ALA A 211 -16.95 -7.88 15.50
N HIS A 212 -17.63 -8.17 16.62
CA HIS A 212 -17.69 -9.51 17.24
C HIS A 212 -18.23 -10.60 16.29
N ASP A 213 -18.98 -10.23 15.24
CA ASP A 213 -19.54 -11.15 14.25
C ASP A 213 -18.84 -11.05 12.86
N TYR A 214 -17.73 -10.30 12.77
CA TYR A 214 -17.02 -10.15 11.49
C TYR A 214 -16.33 -11.46 11.11
N GLN A 215 -16.75 -12.03 10.00
CA GLN A 215 -16.08 -13.18 9.38
C GLN A 215 -15.26 -12.69 8.20
N PRO A 216 -13.92 -12.66 8.31
CA PRO A 216 -13.07 -12.21 7.23
C PRO A 216 -13.17 -13.15 6.03
N THR A 217 -13.12 -12.60 4.83
CA THR A 217 -12.96 -13.33 3.58
C THR A 217 -11.63 -12.97 2.94
N TYR A 218 -11.11 -13.85 2.08
CA TYR A 218 -9.78 -13.73 1.46
C TYR A 218 -9.85 -13.88 -0.06
N ARG A 219 -10.98 -13.53 -0.65
CA ARG A 219 -11.21 -13.62 -2.09
C ARG A 219 -10.22 -12.77 -2.88
N ARG A 220 -9.93 -11.55 -2.40
CA ARG A 220 -8.96 -10.66 -3.06
C ARG A 220 -7.55 -11.21 -2.98
N LEU A 221 -7.16 -11.79 -1.86
CA LEU A 221 -5.88 -12.46 -1.72
C LEU A 221 -5.73 -13.59 -2.76
N GLU A 222 -6.74 -14.45 -2.89
CA GLU A 222 -6.73 -15.53 -3.88
C GLU A 222 -6.64 -14.99 -5.31
N GLN A 223 -7.43 -13.98 -5.66
CA GLN A 223 -7.37 -13.31 -6.97
C GLN A 223 -5.98 -12.72 -7.23
N PHE A 224 -5.36 -12.11 -6.22
CA PHE A 224 -4.04 -11.52 -6.34
C PHE A 224 -2.97 -12.57 -6.62
N ILE A 225 -2.95 -13.63 -5.85
CA ILE A 225 -1.97 -14.72 -6.03
C ILE A 225 -2.14 -15.33 -7.42
N ARG A 226 -3.37 -15.71 -7.81
CA ARG A 226 -3.63 -16.30 -9.13
C ARG A 226 -3.26 -15.35 -10.27
N MET A 227 -3.51 -14.06 -10.14
CA MET A 227 -3.08 -13.07 -11.12
C MET A 227 -1.55 -13.07 -11.28
N ALA A 228 -0.80 -13.03 -10.18
CA ALA A 228 0.66 -13.03 -10.21
C ALA A 228 1.20 -14.34 -10.84
N GLU A 229 0.70 -15.48 -10.41
CA GLU A 229 1.14 -16.80 -10.90
C GLU A 229 0.79 -17.05 -12.38
N ASN A 230 -0.38 -16.60 -12.84
CA ASN A 230 -0.76 -16.66 -14.25
C ASN A 230 0.20 -15.86 -15.16
N HIS A 231 0.95 -14.93 -14.59
CA HIS A 231 1.99 -14.17 -15.28
C HIS A 231 3.41 -14.69 -15.00
N GLY A 232 3.54 -15.87 -14.40
CA GLY A 232 4.82 -16.51 -14.10
C GLY A 232 5.55 -15.95 -12.88
N VAL A 233 4.88 -15.14 -12.06
CA VAL A 233 5.43 -14.56 -10.83
C VAL A 233 5.16 -15.50 -9.66
N ARG A 234 6.22 -15.95 -8.98
CA ARG A 234 6.06 -16.76 -7.77
C ARG A 234 5.70 -15.91 -6.58
N VAL A 235 4.73 -16.35 -5.79
CA VAL A 235 4.23 -15.61 -4.64
C VAL A 235 4.66 -16.25 -3.33
N VAL A 236 5.18 -15.42 -2.42
CA VAL A 236 5.54 -15.81 -1.06
C VAL A 236 4.80 -14.87 -0.10
N LEU A 237 3.91 -15.42 0.73
CA LEU A 237 3.30 -14.68 1.82
C LEU A 237 4.21 -14.73 3.04
N VAL A 238 4.44 -13.59 3.67
CA VAL A 238 5.30 -13.47 4.87
C VAL A 238 4.52 -12.82 6.00
N ALA A 239 4.26 -13.58 7.06
CA ALA A 239 3.69 -13.05 8.29
C ALA A 239 4.77 -12.32 9.09
N MET A 240 4.67 -10.99 9.20
CA MET A 240 5.65 -10.14 9.86
C MET A 240 5.48 -10.13 11.38
N PRO A 241 6.57 -9.98 12.16
CA PRO A 241 6.48 -9.78 13.59
C PRO A 241 5.91 -8.39 13.93
N VAL A 242 5.13 -8.35 15.00
CA VAL A 242 4.67 -7.15 15.71
C VAL A 242 4.78 -7.43 17.20
N GLU A 243 4.81 -6.39 18.04
CA GLU A 243 4.97 -6.56 19.50
C GLU A 243 3.87 -7.45 20.10
N SER A 244 2.62 -7.17 19.76
CA SER A 244 1.48 -7.98 20.22
C SER A 244 1.26 -9.19 19.30
N PRO A 245 1.36 -10.42 19.81
CA PRO A 245 1.11 -11.62 19.02
C PRO A 245 -0.28 -11.59 18.36
N TYR A 246 -0.35 -12.11 17.15
CA TYR A 246 -1.61 -12.26 16.41
C TYR A 246 -1.74 -13.67 15.81
N GLU A 247 -2.99 -14.08 15.62
CA GLU A 247 -3.29 -15.38 15.02
C GLU A 247 -3.43 -15.25 13.48
N ILE A 248 -2.96 -16.27 12.78
CA ILE A 248 -3.14 -16.38 11.34
C ILE A 248 -4.43 -17.17 11.09
N ASN A 249 -5.38 -16.53 10.44
CA ASN A 249 -6.63 -17.19 10.10
C ASN A 249 -6.36 -18.44 9.24
N PRO A 250 -6.94 -19.61 9.60
CA PRO A 250 -6.75 -20.85 8.85
C PRO A 250 -7.14 -20.76 7.36
N GLN A 251 -8.04 -19.85 7.00
CA GLN A 251 -8.42 -19.65 5.61
C GLN A 251 -7.25 -19.10 4.76
N ILE A 252 -6.32 -18.31 5.33
CA ILE A 252 -5.11 -17.86 4.63
C ILE A 252 -4.26 -19.07 4.22
N LYS A 253 -4.08 -20.04 5.12
CA LYS A 253 -3.36 -21.27 4.81
C LYS A 253 -4.03 -22.08 3.68
N ARG A 254 -5.36 -22.15 3.68
CA ARG A 254 -6.12 -22.78 2.58
C ARG A 254 -5.91 -22.08 1.26
N VAL A 255 -5.92 -20.73 1.23
CA VAL A 255 -5.63 -19.96 0.02
C VAL A 255 -4.23 -20.29 -0.49
N VAL A 256 -3.22 -20.34 0.38
CA VAL A 256 -1.84 -20.73 0.02
C VAL A 256 -1.81 -22.13 -0.60
N GLU A 257 -2.44 -23.11 0.04
CA GLU A 257 -2.50 -24.50 -0.43
C GLU A 257 -3.20 -24.62 -1.79
N THR A 258 -4.30 -23.89 -2.01
CA THR A 258 -5.10 -23.98 -3.25
C THR A 258 -4.52 -23.20 -4.41
N THR A 259 -3.67 -22.21 -4.16
CA THR A 259 -3.01 -21.40 -5.18
C THR A 259 -1.61 -21.88 -5.52
N GLY A 260 -0.96 -22.65 -4.64
CA GLY A 260 0.45 -23.05 -4.82
C GLY A 260 1.46 -22.00 -4.35
N ALA A 261 1.01 -20.88 -3.79
CA ALA A 261 1.88 -19.88 -3.16
C ALA A 261 2.66 -20.48 -1.99
N SER A 262 3.73 -19.83 -1.60
CA SER A 262 4.52 -20.23 -0.42
C SER A 262 4.19 -19.36 0.78
N PHE A 263 4.38 -19.91 1.97
CA PHE A 263 4.13 -19.20 3.22
C PHE A 263 5.33 -19.27 4.14
N ILE A 264 5.74 -18.11 4.68
CA ILE A 264 6.81 -17.96 5.67
C ILE A 264 6.21 -17.31 6.92
N ASP A 265 6.30 -17.99 8.05
CA ASP A 265 5.94 -17.44 9.35
C ASP A 265 7.17 -16.82 10.01
N SER A 266 7.30 -15.51 9.92
CA SER A 266 8.40 -14.76 10.53
C SER A 266 8.00 -14.04 11.83
N ARG A 267 6.81 -14.35 12.40
CA ARG A 267 6.32 -13.67 13.61
C ARG A 267 7.23 -13.85 14.82
N SER A 268 7.95 -14.98 14.90
CA SER A 268 8.88 -15.30 15.98
C SER A 268 10.33 -15.16 15.50
N THR A 269 10.70 -13.97 15.05
CA THR A 269 12.10 -13.69 14.63
C THR A 269 13.00 -13.56 15.84
N GLU A 270 14.02 -14.41 15.91
CA GLU A 270 15.03 -14.37 16.97
C GLU A 270 15.80 -13.05 17.00
N GLY A 271 16.05 -12.50 18.18
CA GLY A 271 16.75 -11.23 18.39
C GLY A 271 15.84 -10.00 18.38
N LEU A 272 14.56 -10.14 18.04
CA LEU A 272 13.58 -9.07 18.22
C LEU A 272 13.04 -9.08 19.65
N SER A 273 12.95 -7.89 20.24
CA SER A 273 12.35 -7.65 21.54
C SER A 273 11.35 -6.48 21.44
N LYS A 274 10.71 -6.14 22.55
CA LYS A 274 9.79 -5.00 22.60
C LYS A 274 10.46 -3.68 22.19
N GLU A 275 11.71 -3.51 22.57
CA GLU A 275 12.54 -2.32 22.25
C GLU A 275 12.86 -2.22 20.76
N SER A 276 12.67 -3.28 19.99
CA SER A 276 12.81 -3.27 18.52
C SER A 276 11.66 -2.55 17.81
N PHE A 277 10.59 -2.19 18.52
CA PHE A 277 9.41 -1.52 17.98
C PHE A 277 9.25 -0.11 18.54
N VAL A 278 8.80 0.83 17.68
CA VAL A 278 8.59 2.24 18.07
C VAL A 278 7.22 2.44 18.72
N ASP A 279 6.20 1.73 18.24
CA ASP A 279 4.79 1.88 18.63
C ASP A 279 4.03 0.54 18.71
N GLY A 280 4.76 -0.53 18.94
CA GLY A 280 4.21 -1.88 19.00
C GLY A 280 3.98 -2.56 17.63
N MET A 281 4.05 -1.81 16.54
CA MET A 281 3.88 -2.34 15.18
C MET A 281 5.08 -2.07 14.28
N HIS A 282 5.60 -0.85 14.28
CA HIS A 282 6.66 -0.41 13.39
C HIS A 282 8.04 -0.63 14.04
N MET A 283 8.92 -1.28 13.30
CA MET A 283 10.29 -1.53 13.78
C MET A 283 11.11 -0.25 13.76
N ASN A 284 11.99 -0.11 14.74
CA ASN A 284 13.07 0.84 14.67
C ASN A 284 14.20 0.32 13.76
N ARG A 285 15.26 1.12 13.58
CA ARG A 285 16.34 0.77 12.66
C ARG A 285 17.03 -0.56 13.02
N ASP A 286 17.24 -0.82 14.30
CA ASP A 286 17.93 -2.03 14.76
C ASP A 286 17.03 -3.26 14.59
N GLY A 287 15.75 -3.15 14.94
CA GLY A 287 14.75 -4.17 14.67
C GLY A 287 14.63 -4.50 13.17
N ALA A 288 14.61 -3.48 12.31
CA ALA A 288 14.59 -3.66 10.88
C ALA A 288 15.82 -4.40 10.33
N ALA A 289 17.00 -4.12 10.88
CA ALA A 289 18.23 -4.81 10.49
C ALA A 289 18.19 -6.30 10.88
N ILE A 290 17.80 -6.61 12.12
CA ILE A 290 17.64 -7.98 12.63
C ILE A 290 16.61 -8.74 11.78
N TYR A 291 15.44 -8.14 11.57
CA TYR A 291 14.38 -8.74 10.79
C TYR A 291 14.78 -8.98 9.34
N SER A 292 15.41 -7.99 8.68
CA SER A 292 15.85 -8.12 7.29
C SER A 292 16.86 -9.26 7.10
N GLN A 293 17.79 -9.45 8.02
CA GLN A 293 18.71 -10.59 7.99
C GLN A 293 17.99 -11.93 8.13
N ALA A 294 17.05 -12.02 9.09
CA ALA A 294 16.27 -13.23 9.31
C ALA A 294 15.40 -13.58 8.10
N LEU A 295 14.70 -12.59 7.55
CA LEU A 295 13.87 -12.75 6.35
C LEU A 295 14.72 -13.18 5.15
N ALA A 296 15.91 -12.60 4.98
CA ALA A 296 16.82 -12.98 3.89
C ALA A 296 17.21 -14.47 3.96
N ARG A 297 17.53 -14.98 5.16
CA ARG A 297 17.85 -16.42 5.35
C ARG A 297 16.68 -17.32 5.00
N GLN A 298 15.46 -16.96 5.42
CA GLN A 298 14.24 -17.71 5.11
C GLN A 298 13.95 -17.71 3.60
N LEU A 299 14.03 -16.54 2.95
CA LEU A 299 13.83 -16.41 1.50
C LEU A 299 14.94 -17.12 0.71
N ALA A 300 16.20 -17.07 1.16
CA ALA A 300 17.30 -17.80 0.53
C ALA A 300 17.06 -19.32 0.53
N GLY A 301 16.59 -19.86 1.64
CA GLY A 301 16.18 -21.28 1.73
C GLY A 301 15.11 -21.62 0.69
N TYR A 302 14.06 -20.81 0.61
CA TYR A 302 13.01 -20.98 -0.37
C TYR A 302 13.53 -20.92 -1.82
N LEU A 303 14.34 -19.90 -2.16
CA LEU A 303 14.84 -19.72 -3.52
C LEU A 303 15.81 -20.82 -3.98
N LYS A 304 16.54 -21.44 -3.07
CA LYS A 304 17.40 -22.61 -3.37
C LYS A 304 16.58 -23.85 -3.70
N LEU A 305 15.55 -24.15 -2.90
CA LEU A 305 14.65 -25.29 -3.12
C LEU A 305 13.94 -25.23 -4.47
N VAL A 306 13.59 -24.04 -4.93
CA VAL A 306 12.91 -23.84 -6.22
C VAL A 306 13.86 -23.99 -7.42
N ASN A 307 15.15 -23.77 -7.25
CA ASN A 307 16.15 -23.97 -8.31
C ASN A 307 16.57 -25.44 -8.48
N SER A 308 16.25 -26.27 -7.51
CA SER A 308 16.61 -27.71 -7.54
C SER A 308 15.51 -28.58 -8.14
N LYS A 309 14.38 -28.00 -8.51
CA LYS A 309 13.29 -28.63 -9.25
C LYS A 309 13.21 -28.13 -10.68
#